data_cab08edcdd1d94099d179eba41ca436d
#
_entry.id   cab08edcdd1d94099d179eba41ca436d
#
_cell.length_a   1.000
_cell.length_b   1.000
_cell.length_c   1.000
_cell.angle_alpha   90.00
_cell.angle_beta   90.00
_cell.angle_gamma   90.00
#
_symmetry.space_group_name_H-M   'P 1'
#
loop_
_entity.id
_entity.type
_entity.pdbx_description
1 polymer ?
#
loop_
_entity_poly.entity_id
_entity_poly.type
_entity_poly.pdbx_seq_one_letter_code
_entity_poly.pdbx_strand_id
1 'polypeptide(L)'
;MKLPVLDLAAIARCYDTSKGEISTEVRFNLLRLAAKVGGDDAKRLLERGLADPDAFVRRTAHDELEKLTEQTLPFPDQTVPAVKLAFPGQGKLEELRPHVVIATDRGEMEFELFADETPQHVYNFLEHVDFYKGTTFHRIVSDFVAQGGDARGDGNGGSSWRGDALRHEITPRKYVRGSLGMPRNEDWDSGGSQIFITHRMTPHLDGRYTIFGELVKGFDVLDALDLGDKIKEVRLLH
;
A
#
# COMPACT_ATOMS: atom_id res chain seq x y z
N MET A 1 -14.73 36.03 5.20
CA MET A 1 -15.44 35.13 4.26
C MET A 1 -15.96 33.97 5.09
N LYS A 2 -17.30 33.83 5.27
CA LYS A 2 -17.86 32.68 5.99
C LYS A 2 -17.68 31.45 5.09
N LEU A 3 -17.04 30.41 5.63
CA LEU A 3 -16.99 29.12 4.94
C LEU A 3 -18.43 28.64 4.68
N PRO A 4 -18.71 28.03 3.51
CA PRO A 4 -20.04 27.47 3.26
C PRO A 4 -20.36 26.45 4.37
N VAL A 5 -21.61 26.47 4.84
CA VAL A 5 -22.11 25.48 5.78
C VAL A 5 -22.03 24.12 5.07
N LEU A 6 -21.19 23.22 5.60
CA LEU A 6 -21.04 21.87 5.05
C LEU A 6 -22.34 21.09 5.29
N ASP A 7 -22.99 20.64 4.22
CA ASP A 7 -24.20 19.84 4.28
C ASP A 7 -23.86 18.36 4.57
N LEU A 8 -24.06 17.92 5.80
CA LEU A 8 -23.84 16.52 6.22
C LEU A 8 -24.68 15.52 5.41
N ALA A 9 -25.88 15.90 4.98
CA ALA A 9 -26.70 15.03 4.14
C ALA A 9 -26.08 14.84 2.74
N ALA A 10 -25.45 15.88 2.20
CA ALA A 10 -24.69 15.75 0.96
C ALA A 10 -23.43 14.89 1.14
N ILE A 11 -22.69 15.05 2.24
CA ILE A 11 -21.53 14.23 2.57
C ILE A 11 -21.92 12.75 2.67
N ALA A 12 -23.01 12.45 3.40
CA ALA A 12 -23.52 11.08 3.54
C ALA A 12 -23.92 10.46 2.19
N ARG A 13 -24.63 11.22 1.32
CA ARG A 13 -24.97 10.74 -0.02
C ARG A 13 -23.74 10.46 -0.87
N CYS A 14 -22.73 11.33 -0.84
CA CYS A 14 -21.46 11.09 -1.53
C CYS A 14 -20.75 9.84 -1.00
N TYR A 15 -20.74 9.61 0.31
CA TYR A 15 -20.20 8.41 0.91
C TYR A 15 -20.90 7.15 0.39
N ASP A 16 -22.24 7.13 0.36
CA ASP A 16 -23.05 6.00 -0.07
C ASP A 16 -22.90 5.67 -1.57
N THR A 17 -22.64 6.67 -2.38
CA THR A 17 -22.46 6.49 -3.83
C THR A 17 -21.04 6.17 -4.23
N SER A 18 -20.08 6.42 -3.35
CA SER A 18 -18.65 6.13 -3.59
C SER A 18 -18.38 4.63 -3.39
N LYS A 19 -18.18 3.89 -4.49
CA LYS A 19 -17.94 2.43 -4.46
C LYS A 19 -16.67 2.07 -5.23
N GLY A 20 -16.00 0.98 -4.79
CA GLY A 20 -14.77 0.46 -5.40
C GLY A 20 -13.50 1.13 -4.91
N GLU A 21 -12.35 0.68 -5.37
CA GLU A 21 -11.01 1.11 -4.90
C GLU A 21 -10.76 2.61 -5.09
N ILE A 22 -11.12 3.17 -6.24
CA ILE A 22 -10.96 4.60 -6.55
C ILE A 22 -11.68 5.50 -5.54
N SER A 23 -12.67 4.96 -4.85
CA SER A 23 -13.52 5.71 -3.91
C SER A 23 -13.08 5.59 -2.45
N THR A 24 -12.07 4.78 -2.12
CA THR A 24 -11.56 4.64 -0.75
C THR A 24 -11.09 5.98 -0.21
N GLU A 25 -10.26 6.70 -0.97
CA GLU A 25 -9.78 8.03 -0.58
C GLU A 25 -10.92 9.04 -0.43
N VAL A 26 -11.90 8.98 -1.30
CA VAL A 26 -13.10 9.83 -1.20
C VAL A 26 -13.85 9.51 0.09
N ARG A 27 -14.09 8.23 0.39
CA ARG A 27 -14.85 7.80 1.56
C ARG A 27 -14.19 8.22 2.87
N PHE A 28 -12.90 7.96 3.07
CA PHE A 28 -12.26 8.34 4.32
C PHE A 28 -12.16 9.87 4.50
N ASN A 29 -11.96 10.63 3.42
CA ASN A 29 -11.97 12.10 3.48
C ASN A 29 -13.37 12.64 3.80
N LEU A 30 -14.43 12.01 3.30
CA LEU A 30 -15.81 12.38 3.67
C LEU A 30 -16.09 12.12 5.16
N LEU A 31 -15.57 11.01 5.73
CA LEU A 31 -15.68 10.75 7.17
C LEU A 31 -14.94 11.79 8.02
N ARG A 32 -13.70 12.14 7.63
CA ARG A 32 -12.94 13.21 8.28
C ARG A 32 -13.65 14.58 8.20
N LEU A 33 -14.28 14.84 7.05
CA LEU A 33 -15.05 16.08 6.87
C LEU A 33 -16.29 16.08 7.74
N ALA A 34 -17.01 14.97 7.82
CA ALA A 34 -18.16 14.83 8.70
C ALA A 34 -17.78 15.02 10.17
N ALA A 35 -16.67 14.42 10.63
CA ALA A 35 -16.17 14.58 11.98
C ALA A 35 -15.90 16.06 12.34
N LYS A 36 -15.36 16.84 11.39
CA LYS A 36 -15.13 18.29 11.57
C LYS A 36 -16.42 19.10 11.71
N VAL A 37 -17.51 18.66 11.09
CA VAL A 37 -18.83 19.29 11.23
C VAL A 37 -19.43 18.96 12.59
N GLY A 38 -19.25 17.71 13.04
CA GLY A 38 -19.73 17.24 14.34
C GLY A 38 -21.22 16.98 14.40
N GLY A 39 -21.72 16.69 15.61
CA GLY A 39 -23.13 16.43 15.88
C GLY A 39 -23.58 15.00 15.59
N ASP A 40 -24.87 14.72 15.85
CA ASP A 40 -25.40 13.36 15.77
C ASP A 40 -25.41 12.76 14.37
N ASP A 41 -25.57 13.59 13.34
CA ASP A 41 -25.52 13.12 11.94
C ASP A 41 -24.11 12.69 11.54
N ALA A 42 -23.08 13.43 11.98
CA ALA A 42 -21.70 13.05 11.77
C ALA A 42 -21.38 11.75 12.51
N LYS A 43 -21.82 11.62 13.77
CA LYS A 43 -21.67 10.40 14.55
C LYS A 43 -22.28 9.19 13.82
N ARG A 44 -23.54 9.30 13.34
CA ARG A 44 -24.19 8.22 12.57
C ARG A 44 -23.43 7.84 11.31
N LEU A 45 -22.85 8.81 10.60
CA LEU A 45 -22.04 8.52 9.41
C LEU A 45 -20.75 7.79 9.77
N LEU A 46 -20.07 8.19 10.82
CA LEU A 46 -18.87 7.51 11.34
C LEU A 46 -19.19 6.08 11.81
N GLU A 47 -20.27 5.88 12.54
CA GLU A 47 -20.74 4.55 12.96
C GLU A 47 -20.97 3.63 11.75
N ARG A 48 -21.51 4.14 10.65
CA ARG A 48 -21.66 3.38 9.40
C ARG A 48 -20.28 3.07 8.76
N GLY A 49 -19.34 3.99 8.85
CA GLY A 49 -17.97 3.80 8.37
C GLY A 49 -17.23 2.66 9.07
N LEU A 50 -17.61 2.27 10.30
CA LEU A 50 -17.05 1.11 11.00
C LEU A 50 -17.34 -0.23 10.30
N ALA A 51 -18.36 -0.29 9.44
CA ALA A 51 -18.72 -1.45 8.65
C ALA A 51 -18.28 -1.36 7.18
N ASP A 52 -17.48 -0.37 6.81
CA ASP A 52 -16.97 -0.21 5.44
C ASP A 52 -16.16 -1.45 5.02
N PRO A 53 -16.27 -1.92 3.77
CA PRO A 53 -15.46 -3.03 3.28
C PRO A 53 -13.95 -2.74 3.34
N ASP A 54 -13.55 -1.49 3.21
CA ASP A 54 -12.15 -1.06 3.25
C ASP A 54 -11.66 -0.84 4.70
N ALA A 55 -10.54 -1.47 5.06
CA ALA A 55 -9.98 -1.42 6.41
C ALA A 55 -9.52 0.00 6.82
N PHE A 56 -8.98 0.76 5.87
CA PHE A 56 -8.52 2.12 6.14
C PHE A 56 -9.69 3.07 6.40
N VAL A 57 -10.79 2.89 5.67
CA VAL A 57 -12.03 3.63 5.91
C VAL A 57 -12.60 3.29 7.29
N ARG A 58 -12.64 2.00 7.68
CA ARG A 58 -13.07 1.56 9.02
C ARG A 58 -12.22 2.18 10.12
N ARG A 59 -10.89 2.16 9.94
CA ARG A 59 -9.95 2.76 10.91
C ARG A 59 -10.15 4.25 11.04
N THR A 60 -10.29 4.96 9.91
CA THR A 60 -10.60 6.39 9.93
C THR A 60 -11.92 6.67 10.65
N ALA A 61 -12.96 5.87 10.39
CA ALA A 61 -14.24 5.99 11.08
C ALA A 61 -14.11 5.82 12.59
N HIS A 62 -13.35 4.81 13.03
CA HIS A 62 -13.08 4.52 14.43
C HIS A 62 -12.35 5.68 15.10
N ASP A 63 -11.21 6.12 14.55
CA ASP A 63 -10.38 7.18 15.14
C ASP A 63 -11.11 8.52 15.22
N GLU A 64 -11.90 8.85 14.19
CA GLU A 64 -12.69 10.09 14.19
C GLU A 64 -13.91 9.98 15.13
N LEU A 65 -14.48 8.79 15.31
CA LEU A 65 -15.58 8.58 16.26
C LEU A 65 -15.11 8.66 17.71
N GLU A 66 -13.94 8.09 18.04
CA GLU A 66 -13.29 8.25 19.36
C GLU A 66 -13.07 9.71 19.69
N LYS A 67 -12.51 10.49 18.76
CA LYS A 67 -12.29 11.93 18.93
C LYS A 67 -13.61 12.70 19.13
N LEU A 68 -14.64 12.36 18.34
CA LEU A 68 -15.93 13.04 18.39
C LEU A 68 -16.69 12.74 19.69
N THR A 69 -16.56 11.52 20.20
CA THR A 69 -17.31 11.07 21.40
C THR A 69 -16.52 11.17 22.68
N GLU A 70 -15.21 11.42 22.60
CA GLU A 70 -14.25 11.38 23.73
C GLU A 70 -14.28 10.04 24.50
N GLN A 71 -14.60 8.95 23.79
CA GLN A 71 -14.70 7.60 24.34
C GLN A 71 -13.75 6.66 23.64
N THR A 72 -13.05 5.81 24.40
CA THR A 72 -12.28 4.71 23.82
C THR A 72 -13.25 3.61 23.37
N LEU A 73 -13.26 3.34 22.08
CA LEU A 73 -14.10 2.33 21.45
C LEU A 73 -13.31 1.04 21.19
N PRO A 74 -13.93 -0.14 21.33
CA PRO A 74 -13.28 -1.35 20.85
C PRO A 74 -13.08 -1.23 19.34
N PHE A 75 -11.87 -1.55 18.88
CA PHE A 75 -11.61 -1.61 17.44
C PHE A 75 -12.56 -2.64 16.80
N PRO A 76 -13.25 -2.32 15.69
CA PRO A 76 -14.16 -3.26 15.06
C PRO A 76 -13.40 -4.55 14.74
N ASP A 77 -13.87 -5.63 15.36
CA ASP A 77 -13.20 -6.94 15.31
C ASP A 77 -13.09 -7.38 13.84
N GLN A 78 -11.89 -7.28 13.32
CA GLN A 78 -11.59 -7.86 12.02
C GLN A 78 -11.33 -9.34 12.28
N THR A 79 -12.34 -10.15 12.19
CA THR A 79 -12.16 -11.54 11.82
C THR A 79 -11.58 -11.55 10.40
N VAL A 80 -10.32 -11.13 10.28
CA VAL A 80 -9.52 -11.50 9.12
C VAL A 80 -9.54 -13.03 9.14
N PRO A 81 -10.11 -13.68 8.12
CA PRO A 81 -10.01 -15.12 8.03
C PRO A 81 -8.53 -15.43 8.24
N ALA A 82 -8.20 -16.29 9.19
CA ALA A 82 -6.84 -16.75 9.33
C ALA A 82 -6.50 -17.47 8.02
N VAL A 83 -6.02 -16.70 7.04
CA VAL A 83 -5.44 -17.27 5.84
C VAL A 83 -4.23 -18.00 6.39
N LYS A 84 -4.32 -19.34 6.43
CA LYS A 84 -3.12 -20.14 6.50
C LYS A 84 -2.30 -19.70 5.30
N LEU A 85 -1.32 -18.82 5.56
CA LEU A 85 -0.28 -18.56 4.61
C LEU A 85 0.42 -19.90 4.42
N ALA A 86 -0.04 -20.66 3.45
CA ALA A 86 0.73 -21.77 2.92
C ALA A 86 1.87 -21.12 2.12
N PHE A 87 2.88 -20.66 2.86
CA PHE A 87 4.16 -20.46 2.20
C PHE A 87 4.51 -21.78 1.52
N PRO A 88 4.95 -21.76 0.25
CA PRO A 88 5.41 -22.97 -0.39
C PRO A 88 6.52 -23.57 0.48
N GLY A 89 6.16 -24.64 1.21
CA GLY A 89 7.02 -25.44 2.04
C GLY A 89 7.63 -24.71 3.26
N GLN A 90 7.56 -25.33 4.42
CA GLN A 90 8.55 -25.14 5.49
C GLN A 90 9.89 -25.75 5.03
N GLY A 91 10.35 -25.33 3.83
CA GLY A 91 11.52 -25.80 3.17
C GLY A 91 12.76 -25.01 3.56
N LYS A 92 13.86 -25.41 3.00
CA LYS A 92 15.21 -24.85 3.24
C LYS A 92 15.23 -23.32 3.13
N LEU A 93 16.15 -22.67 3.80
CA LEU A 93 16.35 -21.20 3.77
C LEU A 93 16.35 -20.61 2.35
N GLU A 94 16.79 -21.37 1.36
CA GLU A 94 16.76 -21.01 -0.07
C GLU A 94 15.33 -20.80 -0.61
N GLU A 95 14.33 -21.51 -0.07
CA GLU A 95 12.91 -21.35 -0.44
C GLU A 95 12.28 -20.10 0.23
N LEU A 96 12.94 -19.52 1.23
CA LEU A 96 12.51 -18.29 1.90
C LEU A 96 13.05 -17.02 1.21
N ARG A 97 13.85 -17.20 0.15
CA ARG A 97 14.42 -16.12 -0.66
C ARG A 97 14.14 -16.33 -2.14
N PRO A 98 12.87 -16.28 -2.54
CA PRO A 98 12.51 -16.47 -3.93
C PRO A 98 13.08 -15.35 -4.80
N HIS A 99 13.49 -15.70 -6.02
CA HIS A 99 13.88 -14.75 -7.02
C HIS A 99 12.74 -14.45 -7.97
N VAL A 100 12.57 -13.19 -8.32
CA VAL A 100 11.58 -12.72 -9.29
C VAL A 100 12.24 -11.85 -10.35
N VAL A 101 11.66 -11.85 -11.55
CA VAL A 101 12.04 -10.92 -12.60
C VAL A 101 10.90 -9.94 -12.84
N ILE A 102 11.21 -8.67 -12.81
CA ILE A 102 10.34 -7.58 -13.27
C ILE A 102 10.82 -7.19 -14.68
N ALA A 103 10.05 -7.54 -15.69
CA ALA A 103 10.29 -7.15 -17.08
C ALA A 103 9.61 -5.78 -17.34
N THR A 104 10.36 -4.86 -17.92
CA THR A 104 9.93 -3.48 -18.19
C THR A 104 10.11 -3.09 -19.65
N ASP A 105 9.76 -1.86 -20.01
CA ASP A 105 10.08 -1.31 -21.35
C ASP A 105 11.59 -1.16 -21.57
N ARG A 106 12.39 -1.09 -20.51
CA ARG A 106 13.86 -0.90 -20.58
C ARG A 106 14.65 -2.21 -20.49
N GLY A 107 14.01 -3.33 -20.10
CA GLY A 107 14.67 -4.62 -19.92
C GLY A 107 14.18 -5.34 -18.67
N GLU A 108 14.97 -6.30 -18.23
CA GLU A 108 14.64 -7.14 -17.09
C GLU A 108 15.50 -6.82 -15.86
N MET A 109 14.86 -6.82 -14.71
CA MET A 109 15.47 -6.66 -13.39
C MET A 109 15.17 -7.90 -12.55
N GLU A 110 16.19 -8.58 -12.04
CA GLU A 110 16.05 -9.74 -11.15
C GLU A 110 16.23 -9.32 -9.70
N PHE A 111 15.29 -9.69 -8.84
CA PHE A 111 15.28 -9.40 -7.41
C PHE A 111 15.31 -10.69 -6.59
N GLU A 112 16.08 -10.70 -5.50
CA GLU A 112 15.92 -11.62 -4.39
C GLU A 112 14.91 -11.03 -3.40
N LEU A 113 13.89 -11.79 -3.00
CA LEU A 113 12.87 -11.36 -2.02
C LEU A 113 13.15 -11.96 -0.64
N PHE A 114 12.86 -11.24 0.42
CA PHE A 114 13.22 -11.57 1.80
C PHE A 114 12.03 -12.15 2.59
N ALA A 115 11.49 -13.31 2.16
CA ALA A 115 10.34 -13.93 2.82
C ALA A 115 10.62 -14.38 4.25
N ASP A 116 11.88 -14.60 4.60
CA ASP A 116 12.34 -14.89 5.97
C ASP A 116 12.26 -13.67 6.91
N GLU A 117 12.33 -12.46 6.38
CA GLU A 117 12.32 -11.21 7.15
C GLU A 117 11.01 -10.43 7.03
N THR A 118 10.40 -10.43 5.84
CA THR A 118 9.19 -9.67 5.50
C THR A 118 8.15 -10.54 4.80
N PRO A 119 7.68 -11.61 5.45
CA PRO A 119 6.81 -12.61 4.83
C PRO A 119 5.51 -12.04 4.26
N GLN A 120 4.89 -11.06 4.93
CA GLN A 120 3.62 -10.48 4.45
C GLN A 120 3.82 -9.64 3.19
N HIS A 121 4.91 -8.87 3.11
CA HIS A 121 5.23 -8.05 1.93
C HIS A 121 5.60 -8.91 0.74
N VAL A 122 6.42 -9.94 0.95
CA VAL A 122 6.77 -10.88 -0.13
C VAL A 122 5.53 -11.63 -0.63
N TYR A 123 4.69 -12.13 0.28
CA TYR A 123 3.46 -12.79 -0.10
C TYR A 123 2.52 -11.85 -0.88
N ASN A 124 2.32 -10.63 -0.37
CA ASN A 124 1.52 -9.60 -1.03
C ASN A 124 2.05 -9.31 -2.45
N PHE A 125 3.36 -9.18 -2.61
CA PHE A 125 3.98 -8.94 -3.91
C PHE A 125 3.75 -10.11 -4.88
N LEU A 126 3.93 -11.34 -4.41
CA LEU A 126 3.75 -12.55 -5.22
C LEU A 126 2.28 -12.78 -5.63
N GLU A 127 1.31 -12.44 -4.78
CA GLU A 127 -0.12 -12.49 -5.11
C GLU A 127 -0.52 -11.41 -6.15
N HIS A 128 0.30 -10.37 -6.30
CA HIS A 128 0.08 -9.29 -7.27
C HIS A 128 0.83 -9.45 -8.60
N VAL A 129 1.51 -10.57 -8.87
CA VAL A 129 2.34 -10.70 -10.09
C VAL A 129 1.57 -10.39 -11.37
N ASP A 130 0.35 -10.87 -11.50
CA ASP A 130 -0.51 -10.61 -12.66
C ASP A 130 -1.04 -9.16 -12.68
N PHE A 131 -1.29 -8.58 -11.51
CA PHE A 131 -1.76 -7.21 -11.36
C PHE A 131 -0.74 -6.18 -11.86
N TYR A 132 0.55 -6.42 -11.67
CA TYR A 132 1.59 -5.48 -12.09
C TYR A 132 1.66 -5.27 -13.60
N LYS A 133 1.16 -6.23 -14.39
CA LYS A 133 1.20 -6.14 -15.84
C LYS A 133 0.45 -4.92 -16.37
N GLY A 134 1.18 -4.03 -17.03
CA GLY A 134 0.64 -2.80 -17.60
C GLY A 134 0.64 -1.60 -16.64
N THR A 135 0.94 -1.79 -15.36
CA THR A 135 1.18 -0.66 -14.44
C THR A 135 2.47 0.07 -14.84
N THR A 136 2.61 1.31 -14.40
CA THR A 136 3.72 2.18 -14.79
C THR A 136 4.59 2.55 -13.61
N PHE A 137 5.83 2.96 -13.90
CA PHE A 137 6.63 3.75 -12.99
C PHE A 137 6.13 5.20 -13.04
N HIS A 138 5.19 5.52 -12.17
CA HIS A 138 4.50 6.82 -12.14
C HIS A 138 5.29 7.92 -11.42
N ARG A 139 6.41 7.56 -10.77
CA ARG A 139 7.29 8.51 -10.10
C ARG A 139 8.73 8.06 -10.23
N ILE A 140 9.54 8.89 -10.87
CA ILE A 140 11.01 8.74 -10.93
C ILE A 140 11.63 9.97 -10.30
N VAL A 141 12.47 9.76 -9.30
CA VAL A 141 13.29 10.82 -8.69
C VAL A 141 14.75 10.44 -8.85
N SER A 142 15.45 11.18 -9.68
CA SER A 142 16.87 10.94 -9.94
C SER A 142 17.66 10.85 -8.65
N ASP A 143 18.61 9.91 -8.60
CA ASP A 143 19.44 9.63 -7.41
C ASP A 143 18.64 9.30 -6.14
N PHE A 144 17.40 8.89 -6.27
CA PHE A 144 16.57 8.51 -5.12
C PHE A 144 15.79 7.23 -5.39
N VAL A 145 14.63 7.27 -6.06
CA VAL A 145 13.76 6.11 -6.26
C VAL A 145 13.07 6.10 -7.62
N ALA A 146 12.82 4.89 -8.14
CA ALA A 146 11.81 4.59 -9.14
C ALA A 146 10.61 3.93 -8.43
N GLN A 147 9.42 4.54 -8.49
CA GLN A 147 8.19 4.06 -7.83
C GLN A 147 7.12 3.74 -8.86
N GLY A 148 6.49 2.58 -8.71
CA GLY A 148 5.45 2.06 -9.60
C GLY A 148 4.48 1.12 -8.92
N GLY A 149 3.72 0.33 -9.70
CA GLY A 149 2.78 -0.67 -9.17
C GLY A 149 1.45 -0.09 -8.70
N ASP A 150 1.07 1.07 -9.25
CA ASP A 150 -0.24 1.68 -9.08
C ASP A 150 -1.04 1.52 -10.38
N ALA A 151 -2.22 0.89 -10.32
CA ALA A 151 -3.10 0.71 -11.47
C ALA A 151 -3.62 2.05 -12.04
N ARG A 152 -3.72 3.09 -11.21
CA ARG A 152 -4.14 4.43 -11.62
C ARG A 152 -2.98 5.23 -12.22
N GLY A 153 -1.76 4.89 -11.85
CA GLY A 153 -0.57 5.61 -12.29
C GLY A 153 -0.42 7.04 -11.74
N ASP A 154 -1.12 7.38 -10.66
CA ASP A 154 -1.11 8.71 -10.04
C ASP A 154 -0.52 8.72 -8.61
N GLY A 155 -0.13 7.55 -8.10
CA GLY A 155 0.44 7.35 -6.77
C GLY A 155 -0.59 7.24 -5.64
N ASN A 156 -1.88 7.30 -5.95
CA ASN A 156 -2.96 7.26 -4.95
C ASN A 156 -3.77 5.95 -5.01
N GLY A 157 -3.36 4.99 -5.82
CA GLY A 157 -4.03 3.70 -5.96
C GLY A 157 -3.23 2.56 -5.36
N GLY A 158 -3.85 1.39 -5.39
CA GLY A 158 -3.28 0.13 -4.94
C GLY A 158 -3.69 -0.25 -3.53
N SER A 159 -4.11 -1.49 -3.39
CA SER A 159 -4.45 -2.14 -2.13
C SER A 159 -3.57 -3.36 -1.94
N SER A 160 -3.59 -3.96 -0.76
CA SER A 160 -3.01 -5.28 -0.57
C SER A 160 -3.81 -6.34 -1.35
N TRP A 161 -3.26 -7.54 -1.49
CA TRP A 161 -3.92 -8.68 -2.11
C TRP A 161 -5.27 -9.04 -1.47
N ARG A 162 -5.53 -8.59 -0.23
CA ARG A 162 -6.80 -8.76 0.47
C ARG A 162 -7.80 -7.63 0.20
N GLY A 163 -7.38 -6.57 -0.50
CA GLY A 163 -8.17 -5.36 -0.67
C GLY A 163 -8.14 -4.41 0.52
N ASP A 164 -7.27 -4.64 1.51
CA ASP A 164 -7.04 -3.79 2.67
C ASP A 164 -5.62 -3.20 2.67
N ALA A 165 -5.25 -2.50 3.74
CA ALA A 165 -3.90 -2.00 3.93
C ALA A 165 -2.97 -3.09 4.49
N LEU A 166 -1.72 -3.10 4.03
CA LEU A 166 -0.70 -4.04 4.48
C LEU A 166 0.04 -3.47 5.69
N ARG A 167 0.09 -4.27 6.76
CA ARG A 167 0.85 -3.93 7.95
C ARG A 167 2.35 -3.92 7.65
N HIS A 168 3.05 -2.86 8.10
CA HIS A 168 4.48 -2.74 7.89
C HIS A 168 5.29 -3.82 8.61
N GLU A 169 6.43 -4.20 8.02
CA GLU A 169 7.42 -5.12 8.60
C GLU A 169 8.78 -4.42 8.58
N ILE A 170 9.30 -4.08 9.76
CA ILE A 170 10.59 -3.40 9.88
C ILE A 170 11.70 -4.43 10.08
N THR A 171 12.74 -4.33 9.25
CA THR A 171 13.94 -5.16 9.30
C THR A 171 15.16 -4.33 9.71
N PRO A 172 16.25 -4.95 10.16
CA PRO A 172 17.51 -4.25 10.42
C PRO A 172 18.24 -3.85 9.13
N ARG A 173 17.73 -4.23 7.97
CA ARG A 173 18.36 -3.91 6.68
C ARG A 173 18.44 -2.40 6.45
N LYS A 174 19.43 -2.03 5.66
CA LYS A 174 19.67 -0.66 5.21
C LYS A 174 19.25 -0.52 3.76
N TYR A 175 18.69 0.63 3.42
CA TYR A 175 18.39 0.96 2.05
C TYR A 175 19.69 1.25 1.29
N VAL A 176 20.06 0.31 0.43
CA VAL A 176 21.18 0.41 -0.52
C VAL A 176 20.65 0.60 -1.93
N ARG A 177 21.53 0.77 -2.90
CA ARG A 177 21.13 0.79 -4.32
C ARG A 177 20.50 -0.55 -4.72
N GLY A 178 19.30 -0.50 -5.30
CA GLY A 178 18.55 -1.67 -5.72
C GLY A 178 17.64 -2.25 -4.64
N SER A 179 17.55 -1.64 -3.44
CA SER A 179 16.58 -2.09 -2.44
C SER A 179 15.16 -1.92 -2.95
N LEU A 180 14.37 -2.98 -2.83
CA LEU A 180 12.95 -3.02 -3.17
C LEU A 180 12.15 -2.76 -1.90
N GLY A 181 11.40 -1.66 -1.90
CA GLY A 181 10.66 -1.18 -0.73
C GLY A 181 9.19 -0.96 -1.00
N MET A 182 8.41 -0.95 0.09
CA MET A 182 6.98 -0.65 0.08
C MET A 182 6.73 0.80 0.46
N PRO A 183 6.16 1.64 -0.42
CA PRO A 183 5.71 2.98 -0.04
C PRO A 183 4.50 2.92 0.89
N ARG A 184 4.32 3.95 1.69
CA ARG A 184 3.20 4.10 2.60
C ARG A 184 2.84 5.57 2.81
N ASN A 185 1.68 5.83 3.37
CA ASN A 185 1.22 7.14 3.81
C ASN A 185 1.83 7.49 5.19
N GLU A 186 1.26 8.48 5.86
CA GLU A 186 1.61 8.81 7.25
C GLU A 186 1.29 7.64 8.21
N ASP A 187 0.21 6.89 7.93
CA ASP A 187 -0.06 5.63 8.60
C ASP A 187 0.97 4.57 8.19
N TRP A 188 1.61 3.98 9.20
CA TRP A 188 2.64 2.97 9.00
C TRP A 188 2.07 1.69 8.36
N ASP A 189 0.83 1.36 8.68
CA ASP A 189 0.13 0.18 8.18
C ASP A 189 -0.72 0.50 6.94
N SER A 190 -0.17 1.24 5.98
CA SER A 190 -0.85 1.66 4.75
C SER A 190 -0.18 1.17 3.46
N GLY A 191 0.62 0.13 3.54
CA GLY A 191 1.19 -0.54 2.36
C GLY A 191 0.09 -1.14 1.46
N GLY A 192 0.37 -1.24 0.17
CA GLY A 192 -0.57 -1.79 -0.81
C GLY A 192 0.14 -2.56 -1.92
N SER A 193 -0.17 -2.26 -3.18
CA SER A 193 0.49 -2.85 -4.34
C SER A 193 1.71 -2.05 -4.82
N GLN A 194 1.82 -0.77 -4.45
CA GLN A 194 2.93 0.05 -4.92
C GLN A 194 4.28 -0.45 -4.41
N ILE A 195 5.29 -0.29 -5.24
CA ILE A 195 6.68 -0.64 -4.93
C ILE A 195 7.60 0.54 -5.28
N PHE A 196 8.74 0.63 -4.64
CA PHE A 196 9.81 1.50 -5.10
C PHE A 196 11.18 0.81 -5.07
N ILE A 197 12.05 1.21 -5.97
CA ILE A 197 13.42 0.71 -6.10
C ILE A 197 14.37 1.89 -5.89
N THR A 198 15.36 1.73 -5.01
CA THR A 198 16.30 2.82 -4.71
C THR A 198 17.46 2.88 -5.74
N HIS A 199 17.77 4.07 -6.26
CA HIS A 199 18.91 4.28 -7.15
C HIS A 199 20.25 4.35 -6.42
N ARG A 200 20.23 4.64 -5.11
CA ARG A 200 21.42 4.70 -4.24
C ARG A 200 21.06 4.40 -2.79
N MET A 201 22.06 4.45 -1.93
CA MET A 201 21.87 4.39 -0.48
C MET A 201 20.99 5.55 0.01
N THR A 202 19.94 5.24 0.77
CA THR A 202 18.95 6.20 1.26
C THR A 202 18.68 6.02 2.76
N PRO A 203 19.67 6.38 3.64
CA PRO A 203 19.59 6.05 5.09
C PRO A 203 18.39 6.67 5.81
N HIS A 204 17.81 7.73 5.28
CA HIS A 204 16.62 8.37 5.85
C HIS A 204 15.35 7.51 5.74
N LEU A 205 15.37 6.45 4.92
CA LEU A 205 14.30 5.46 4.82
C LEU A 205 14.48 4.28 5.79
N ASP A 206 15.68 4.10 6.34
CA ASP A 206 16.01 2.97 7.23
C ASP A 206 15.07 2.93 8.44
N GLY A 207 14.50 1.75 8.70
CA GLY A 207 13.58 1.55 9.83
C GLY A 207 12.25 2.30 9.71
N ARG A 208 11.95 2.93 8.57
CA ARG A 208 10.73 3.69 8.33
C ARG A 208 9.84 3.10 7.24
N TYR A 209 10.45 2.34 6.34
CA TYR A 209 9.77 1.66 5.24
C TYR A 209 10.24 0.21 5.21
N THR A 210 9.36 -0.69 4.81
CA THR A 210 9.69 -2.11 4.68
C THR A 210 10.58 -2.33 3.46
N ILE A 211 11.75 -2.96 3.66
CA ILE A 211 12.59 -3.52 2.60
C ILE A 211 12.21 -4.98 2.48
N PHE A 212 11.68 -5.42 1.33
CA PHE A 212 11.25 -6.80 1.14
C PHE A 212 11.98 -7.54 0.02
N GLY A 213 12.96 -6.87 -0.62
CA GLY A 213 13.81 -7.48 -1.63
C GLY A 213 14.97 -6.58 -2.02
N GLU A 214 15.84 -7.12 -2.86
CA GLU A 214 17.02 -6.44 -3.38
C GLU A 214 17.30 -6.85 -4.83
N LEU A 215 17.66 -5.88 -5.68
CA LEU A 215 18.07 -6.10 -7.06
C LEU A 215 19.40 -6.85 -7.11
N VAL A 216 19.41 -7.99 -7.81
CA VAL A 216 20.62 -8.81 -8.00
C VAL A 216 21.16 -8.74 -9.42
N LYS A 217 20.31 -8.42 -10.44
CA LYS A 217 20.71 -8.20 -11.83
C LYS A 217 19.84 -7.13 -12.48
N GLY A 218 20.38 -6.39 -13.45
CA GLY A 218 19.64 -5.37 -14.20
C GLY A 218 19.78 -3.96 -13.61
N PHE A 219 20.91 -3.65 -12.98
CA PHE A 219 21.20 -2.30 -12.47
C PHE A 219 21.27 -1.25 -13.59
N ASP A 220 21.65 -1.64 -14.79
CA ASP A 220 21.62 -0.80 -15.99
C ASP A 220 20.18 -0.52 -16.46
N VAL A 221 19.28 -1.48 -16.29
CA VAL A 221 17.85 -1.30 -16.54
C VAL A 221 17.24 -0.34 -15.53
N LEU A 222 17.59 -0.47 -14.24
CA LEU A 222 17.14 0.45 -13.18
C LEU A 222 17.57 1.90 -13.51
N ASP A 223 18.79 2.11 -13.97
CA ASP A 223 19.30 3.43 -14.34
C ASP A 223 18.63 3.99 -15.60
N ALA A 224 18.13 3.11 -16.48
CA ALA A 224 17.46 3.48 -17.71
C ALA A 224 15.94 3.72 -17.57
N LEU A 225 15.36 3.42 -16.40
CA LEU A 225 13.93 3.63 -16.15
C LEU A 225 13.56 5.11 -16.26
N ASP A 226 12.43 5.36 -16.92
CA ASP A 226 11.89 6.71 -17.10
C ASP A 226 10.42 6.75 -16.69
N LEU A 227 9.92 7.97 -16.48
CA LEU A 227 8.54 8.22 -16.09
C LEU A 227 7.59 7.65 -17.14
N GLY A 228 6.65 6.81 -16.68
CA GLY A 228 5.65 6.19 -17.55
C GLY A 228 6.09 4.86 -18.17
N ASP A 229 7.35 4.41 -17.98
CA ASP A 229 7.76 3.07 -18.41
C ASP A 229 6.88 2.00 -17.72
N LYS A 230 6.51 0.99 -18.49
CA LYS A 230 5.57 -0.06 -18.04
C LYS A 230 6.28 -1.27 -17.47
N ILE A 231 5.65 -1.84 -16.46
CA ILE A 231 5.91 -3.23 -16.07
C ILE A 231 5.15 -4.13 -17.05
N LYS A 232 5.86 -4.93 -17.82
CA LYS A 232 5.30 -5.86 -18.81
C LYS A 232 4.88 -7.17 -18.19
N GLU A 233 5.66 -7.61 -17.23
CA GLU A 233 5.46 -8.89 -16.55
C GLU A 233 6.26 -8.90 -15.25
N VAL A 234 5.72 -9.61 -14.25
CA VAL A 234 6.47 -10.07 -13.08
C VAL A 234 6.40 -11.59 -13.08
N ARG A 235 7.52 -12.27 -12.94
CA ARG A 235 7.56 -13.75 -12.92
C ARG A 235 8.49 -14.26 -11.84
N LEU A 236 8.07 -15.35 -11.19
CA LEU A 236 8.89 -16.10 -10.23
C LEU A 236 9.93 -16.94 -11.00
N LEU A 237 11.17 -16.95 -10.53
CA LEU A 237 12.20 -17.88 -11.00
C LEU A 237 12.18 -19.14 -10.13
N HIS A 238 12.23 -20.30 -10.81
CA HIS A 238 12.25 -21.63 -10.18
C HIS A 238 13.66 -22.20 -10.16
#